data_d927884005a70b52dd96ca0cc86bf8ac
#
_entry.id   d927884005a70b52dd96ca0cc86bf8ac
#
_cell.length_a   1.000
_cell.length_b   1.000
_cell.length_c   1.000
_cell.angle_alpha   90.00
_cell.angle_beta   90.00
_cell.angle_gamma   90.00
#
_symmetry.space_group_name_H-M   'P 1'
#
loop_
_entity.id
_entity.type
_entity.pdbx_description
1 polymer ?
#
loop_
_entity_poly.entity_id
_entity_poly.type
_entity_poly.pdbx_seq_one_letter_code
_entity_poly.pdbx_strand_id
1 'polypeptide(L)'
;SALFAGDRHFIGFYLDNELPFASYQNADPLRGIDLKHFLSLPERYKAAREYAEKFMRDNGIASTGVITKKNQEDFRGMVADYYYQLTTATVRRYDKEHLILGTRLHDWSKYNQKVVEACARYCDLVSVNYYARWQPEADFLANLKIWCGAKPFLVSEFYIKAEDASYQGTGYANTEGGGWLVHTQKNRGEFYQNFCLRLLETRNCVGWVHFEYNDGYDSNGKASNKGVVSIEYEPY
;
A
#
# COMPACT_ATOMS: atom_id res chain seq x y z
N SER A 1 -0.44 9.88 20.29
CA SER A 1 -0.07 11.19 19.72
C SER A 1 0.54 12.11 20.77
N ALA A 2 0.03 12.15 22.02
CA ALA A 2 0.60 13.01 23.07
C ALA A 2 2.11 12.77 23.32
N LEU A 3 2.61 11.55 23.13
CA LEU A 3 4.03 11.20 23.28
C LEU A 3 4.95 11.87 22.25
N PHE A 4 4.40 12.23 21.07
CA PHE A 4 5.16 12.81 19.96
C PHE A 4 4.80 14.26 19.67
N ALA A 5 3.89 14.85 20.48
CA ALA A 5 3.50 16.24 20.29
C ALA A 5 4.73 17.17 20.41
N GLY A 6 5.02 17.91 19.35
CA GLY A 6 6.18 18.79 19.26
C GLY A 6 7.53 18.11 19.02
N ASP A 7 7.57 16.79 18.80
CA ASP A 7 8.81 16.10 18.43
C ASP A 7 9.13 16.32 16.95
N ARG A 8 10.04 17.23 16.67
CA ARG A 8 10.51 17.58 15.31
C ARG A 8 11.22 16.44 14.56
N HIS A 9 11.54 15.33 15.22
CA HIS A 9 12.15 14.13 14.61
C HIS A 9 11.11 13.08 14.22
N PHE A 10 9.87 13.24 14.68
CA PHE A 10 8.76 12.39 14.28
C PHE A 10 8.11 12.96 13.01
N ILE A 11 8.20 12.23 11.90
CA ILE A 11 7.74 12.71 10.58
C ILE A 11 6.21 12.70 10.50
N GLY A 12 5.56 11.64 10.96
CA GLY A 12 4.11 11.51 10.80
C GLY A 12 3.57 10.11 11.04
N PHE A 13 2.31 9.92 10.66
CA PHE A 13 1.52 8.71 10.90
C PHE A 13 1.11 8.03 9.59
N TYR A 14 1.28 6.72 9.50
CA TYR A 14 0.46 5.91 8.61
C TYR A 14 -0.89 5.66 9.29
N LEU A 15 -1.98 5.76 8.54
CA LEU A 15 -3.33 5.53 9.07
C LEU A 15 -3.62 4.03 9.23
N ASP A 16 -3.05 3.24 8.32
CA ASP A 16 -3.20 1.79 8.27
C ASP A 16 -2.12 1.17 7.38
N ASN A 17 -2.14 -0.15 7.23
CA ASN A 17 -1.23 -0.88 6.33
C ASN A 17 -2.01 -1.74 5.35
N GLU A 18 -1.78 -1.49 4.05
CA GLU A 18 -2.22 -2.36 2.95
C GLU A 18 -3.73 -2.66 2.93
N LEU A 19 -4.56 -1.67 3.28
CA LEU A 19 -6.01 -1.85 3.23
C LEU A 19 -6.46 -2.33 1.84
N PRO A 20 -7.22 -3.43 1.76
CA PRO A 20 -7.63 -4.01 0.50
C PRO A 20 -8.84 -3.29 -0.09
N PHE A 21 -8.70 -2.01 -0.45
CA PHE A 21 -9.75 -1.29 -1.18
C PHE A 21 -10.08 -1.95 -2.51
N ALA A 22 -9.04 -2.44 -3.22
CA ALA A 22 -9.21 -3.26 -4.42
C ALA A 22 -8.29 -4.49 -4.31
N SER A 23 -8.78 -5.67 -4.66
CA SER A 23 -8.04 -6.92 -4.62
C SER A 23 -7.87 -7.51 -6.02
N TYR A 24 -6.79 -8.26 -6.19
CA TYR A 24 -6.48 -9.03 -7.39
C TYR A 24 -7.49 -10.16 -7.66
N GLN A 25 -8.02 -10.74 -6.61
CA GLN A 25 -8.92 -11.88 -6.72
C GLN A 25 -10.37 -11.44 -6.53
N ASN A 26 -11.09 -11.26 -7.63
CA ASN A 26 -12.56 -11.13 -7.62
C ASN A 26 -13.29 -12.33 -6.97
N ALA A 27 -12.56 -13.35 -6.53
CA ALA A 27 -13.10 -14.58 -5.98
C ALA A 27 -13.29 -14.56 -4.46
N ASP A 28 -12.62 -13.64 -3.74
CA ASP A 28 -12.80 -13.52 -2.29
C ASP A 28 -13.50 -12.20 -1.95
N PRO A 29 -14.80 -12.23 -1.63
CA PRO A 29 -15.56 -11.03 -1.28
C PRO A 29 -15.05 -10.34 0.00
N LEU A 30 -14.19 -11.00 0.78
CA LEU A 30 -13.57 -10.43 1.97
C LEU A 30 -12.29 -9.64 1.64
N ARG A 31 -11.76 -9.77 0.41
CA ARG A 31 -10.54 -9.09 -0.03
C ARG A 31 -10.85 -7.97 -1.03
N GLY A 32 -11.33 -6.85 -0.53
CA GLY A 32 -11.61 -5.66 -1.31
C GLY A 32 -13.02 -5.12 -1.16
N ILE A 33 -13.19 -3.86 -1.52
CA ILE A 33 -14.49 -3.21 -1.50
C ILE A 33 -15.27 -3.63 -2.75
N ASP A 34 -16.37 -4.35 -2.55
CA ASP A 34 -17.27 -4.80 -3.60
C ASP A 34 -18.71 -4.39 -3.28
N LEU A 35 -19.36 -3.68 -4.21
CA LEU A 35 -20.73 -3.17 -4.02
C LEU A 35 -21.74 -4.30 -3.79
N LYS A 36 -21.63 -5.41 -4.55
CA LYS A 36 -22.56 -6.55 -4.41
C LYS A 36 -22.40 -7.22 -3.05
N HIS A 37 -21.15 -7.32 -2.57
CA HIS A 37 -20.86 -7.86 -1.25
C HIS A 37 -21.48 -6.97 -0.16
N PHE A 38 -21.30 -5.66 -0.23
CA PHE A 38 -21.88 -4.72 0.74
C PHE A 38 -23.40 -4.82 0.79
N LEU A 39 -24.06 -4.97 -0.36
CA LEU A 39 -25.51 -5.18 -0.43
C LEU A 39 -25.99 -6.50 0.20
N SER A 40 -25.12 -7.51 0.30
CA SER A 40 -25.41 -8.81 0.90
C SER A 40 -25.01 -8.94 2.38
N LEU A 41 -24.47 -7.88 2.98
CA LEU A 41 -24.03 -7.91 4.36
C LEU A 41 -25.16 -8.23 5.35
N PRO A 42 -24.91 -9.05 6.38
CA PRO A 42 -25.90 -9.40 7.38
C PRO A 42 -26.32 -8.21 8.23
N GLU A 43 -27.42 -8.36 8.98
CA GLU A 43 -28.06 -7.27 9.75
C GLU A 43 -27.11 -6.55 10.72
N ARG A 44 -26.13 -7.26 11.32
CA ARG A 44 -25.10 -6.63 12.18
C ARG A 44 -24.26 -5.57 11.47
N TYR A 45 -24.25 -5.56 10.14
CA TYR A 45 -23.56 -4.56 9.31
C TYR A 45 -24.54 -3.67 8.52
N LYS A 46 -25.75 -3.50 9.03
CA LYS A 46 -26.86 -2.75 8.41
C LYS A 46 -26.40 -1.38 7.89
N ALA A 47 -25.65 -0.61 8.65
CA ALA A 47 -25.20 0.70 8.23
C ALA A 47 -24.34 0.66 6.94
N ALA A 48 -23.48 -0.34 6.80
CA ALA A 48 -22.65 -0.50 5.59
C ALA A 48 -23.52 -0.93 4.39
N ARG A 49 -24.52 -1.80 4.61
CA ARG A 49 -25.49 -2.19 3.57
C ARG A 49 -26.32 -1.00 3.12
N GLU A 50 -26.87 -0.21 4.04
CA GLU A 50 -27.65 1.00 3.73
C GLU A 50 -26.82 2.04 2.95
N TYR A 51 -25.52 2.13 3.23
CA TYR A 51 -24.57 2.97 2.50
C TYR A 51 -24.45 2.51 1.03
N ALA A 52 -24.35 1.20 0.80
CA ALA A 52 -24.33 0.63 -0.54
C ALA A 52 -25.69 0.80 -1.27
N GLU A 53 -26.80 0.60 -0.58
CA GLU A 53 -28.15 0.85 -1.12
C GLU A 53 -28.36 2.32 -1.50
N LYS A 54 -27.87 3.24 -0.67
CA LYS A 54 -27.86 4.67 -1.00
C LYS A 54 -27.08 4.94 -2.27
N PHE A 55 -25.88 4.37 -2.41
CA PHE A 55 -25.09 4.49 -3.63
C PHE A 55 -25.86 3.99 -4.88
N MET A 56 -26.55 2.85 -4.77
CA MET A 56 -27.38 2.32 -5.86
C MET A 56 -28.46 3.33 -6.27
N ARG A 57 -29.21 3.85 -5.30
CA ARG A 57 -30.28 4.86 -5.54
C ARG A 57 -29.73 6.13 -6.18
N ASP A 58 -28.68 6.70 -5.63
CA ASP A 58 -28.08 7.96 -6.09
C ASP A 58 -27.53 7.86 -7.52
N ASN A 59 -27.15 6.66 -7.95
CA ASN A 59 -26.60 6.40 -9.29
C ASN A 59 -27.60 5.74 -10.26
N GLY A 60 -28.88 5.62 -9.88
CA GLY A 60 -29.92 5.06 -10.74
C GLY A 60 -29.72 3.58 -11.09
N ILE A 61 -29.01 2.81 -10.23
CA ILE A 61 -28.74 1.38 -10.47
C ILE A 61 -29.90 0.55 -9.95
N ALA A 62 -30.71 0.02 -10.86
CA ALA A 62 -32.01 -0.61 -10.54
C ALA A 62 -31.89 -1.98 -9.84
N SER A 63 -30.79 -2.72 -10.06
CA SER A 63 -30.57 -4.04 -9.47
C SER A 63 -29.10 -4.44 -9.46
N THR A 64 -28.75 -5.47 -8.70
CA THR A 64 -27.38 -6.02 -8.65
C THR A 64 -26.93 -6.63 -9.98
N GLY A 65 -27.86 -7.04 -10.83
CA GLY A 65 -27.56 -7.63 -12.15
C GLY A 65 -27.02 -6.63 -13.17
N VAL A 66 -27.29 -5.33 -12.99
CA VAL A 66 -26.82 -4.26 -13.89
C VAL A 66 -25.62 -3.47 -13.35
N ILE A 67 -25.02 -3.89 -12.23
CA ILE A 67 -23.83 -3.27 -11.68
C ILE A 67 -22.64 -3.47 -12.65
N THR A 68 -22.13 -2.36 -13.17
CA THR A 68 -21.00 -2.33 -14.10
C THR A 68 -19.66 -2.27 -13.35
N LYS A 69 -18.55 -2.51 -14.08
CA LYS A 69 -17.19 -2.31 -13.54
C LYS A 69 -17.01 -0.87 -13.04
N LYS A 70 -17.51 0.12 -13.79
CA LYS A 70 -17.45 1.52 -13.39
C LYS A 70 -18.20 1.78 -12.07
N ASN A 71 -19.37 1.19 -11.87
CA ASN A 71 -20.10 1.32 -10.60
C ASN A 71 -19.29 0.76 -9.42
N GLN A 72 -18.59 -0.38 -9.62
CA GLN A 72 -17.71 -0.94 -8.60
C GLN A 72 -16.56 0.00 -8.25
N GLU A 73 -15.90 0.58 -9.26
CA GLU A 73 -14.80 1.52 -9.08
C GLU A 73 -15.26 2.81 -8.37
N ASP A 74 -16.39 3.36 -8.77
CA ASP A 74 -16.97 4.56 -8.15
C ASP A 74 -17.37 4.29 -6.69
N PHE A 75 -17.95 3.11 -6.40
CA PHE A 75 -18.25 2.70 -5.02
C PHE A 75 -17.00 2.55 -4.15
N ARG A 76 -15.94 1.92 -4.67
CA ARG A 76 -14.64 1.85 -3.99
C ARG A 76 -14.08 3.23 -3.65
N GLY A 77 -14.13 4.13 -4.64
CA GLY A 77 -13.72 5.52 -4.45
C GLY A 77 -14.51 6.23 -3.35
N MET A 78 -15.84 6.03 -3.32
CA MET A 78 -16.70 6.60 -2.29
C MET A 78 -16.38 6.06 -0.89
N VAL A 79 -16.13 4.77 -0.76
CA VAL A 79 -15.75 4.16 0.53
C VAL A 79 -14.37 4.63 0.97
N ALA A 80 -13.39 4.70 0.04
CA ALA A 80 -12.07 5.23 0.33
C ALA A 80 -12.12 6.70 0.76
N ASP A 81 -12.91 7.52 0.08
CA ASP A 81 -13.11 8.93 0.40
C ASP A 81 -13.63 9.10 1.83
N TYR A 82 -14.66 8.35 2.18
CA TYR A 82 -15.22 8.35 3.54
C TYR A 82 -14.21 7.89 4.60
N TYR A 83 -13.46 6.82 4.31
CA TYR A 83 -12.43 6.32 5.20
C TYR A 83 -11.35 7.38 5.47
N TYR A 84 -10.76 7.95 4.42
CA TYR A 84 -9.71 8.95 4.58
C TYR A 84 -10.21 10.23 5.24
N GLN A 85 -11.40 10.69 4.88
CA GLN A 85 -12.03 11.84 5.52
C GLN A 85 -12.17 11.66 7.03
N LEU A 86 -12.71 10.51 7.45
CA LEU A 86 -12.97 10.21 8.87
C LEU A 86 -11.67 10.05 9.65
N THR A 87 -10.74 9.25 9.14
CA THR A 87 -9.50 8.92 9.84
C THR A 87 -8.56 10.12 9.94
N THR A 88 -8.38 10.88 8.85
CA THR A 88 -7.56 12.11 8.88
C THR A 88 -8.15 13.18 9.79
N ALA A 89 -9.46 13.40 9.72
CA ALA A 89 -10.13 14.34 10.62
C ALA A 89 -9.97 13.93 12.09
N THR A 90 -9.96 12.63 12.38
CA THR A 90 -9.73 12.11 13.73
C THR A 90 -8.31 12.37 14.20
N VAL A 91 -7.30 12.05 13.37
CA VAL A 91 -5.90 12.35 13.69
C VAL A 91 -5.68 13.83 13.93
N ARG A 92 -6.24 14.69 13.06
CA ARG A 92 -6.07 16.16 13.13
C ARG A 92 -6.69 16.82 14.37
N ARG A 93 -7.58 16.12 15.09
CA ARG A 93 -8.06 16.59 16.42
C ARG A 93 -6.97 16.54 17.49
N TYR A 94 -6.01 15.63 17.34
CA TYR A 94 -4.96 15.36 18.33
C TYR A 94 -3.57 15.79 17.87
N ASP A 95 -3.35 15.86 16.57
CA ASP A 95 -2.08 16.24 15.98
C ASP A 95 -2.31 17.03 14.69
N LYS A 96 -1.87 18.29 14.71
CA LYS A 96 -2.04 19.23 13.60
C LYS A 96 -0.76 19.47 12.80
N GLU A 97 0.38 19.03 13.33
CA GLU A 97 1.70 19.40 12.82
C GLU A 97 2.35 18.28 12.01
N HIS A 98 2.26 17.03 12.48
CA HIS A 98 2.90 15.90 11.78
C HIS A 98 2.13 15.45 10.55
N LEU A 99 2.85 14.86 9.60
CA LEU A 99 2.27 14.43 8.33
C LEU A 99 1.37 13.20 8.49
N ILE A 100 0.34 13.14 7.67
CA ILE A 100 -0.47 11.93 7.47
C ILE A 100 0.01 11.26 6.18
N LEU A 101 0.65 10.09 6.33
CA LEU A 101 1.44 9.42 5.30
C LEU A 101 0.63 8.41 4.46
N GLY A 102 -0.70 8.42 4.56
CA GLY A 102 -1.57 7.48 3.84
C GLY A 102 -1.66 6.10 4.50
N THR A 103 -1.94 5.07 3.71
CA THR A 103 -2.21 3.69 4.15
C THR A 103 -1.31 2.64 3.49
N ARG A 104 -0.19 3.04 2.92
CA ARG A 104 0.77 2.12 2.28
C ARG A 104 0.06 1.22 1.26
N LEU A 105 -0.61 1.85 0.28
CA LEU A 105 -1.44 1.17 -0.70
C LEU A 105 -0.67 0.04 -1.41
N HIS A 106 -1.23 -1.16 -1.40
CA HIS A 106 -0.64 -2.36 -1.97
C HIS A 106 -1.59 -3.00 -2.98
N ASP A 107 -1.12 -4.03 -3.67
CA ASP A 107 -1.86 -4.83 -4.65
C ASP A 107 -2.64 -3.93 -5.64
N TRP A 108 -3.86 -4.26 -5.97
CA TRP A 108 -4.69 -3.47 -6.88
C TRP A 108 -5.15 -2.13 -6.31
N SER A 109 -5.09 -1.93 -4.99
CA SER A 109 -5.43 -0.66 -4.37
C SER A 109 -4.58 0.50 -4.88
N LYS A 110 -3.26 0.28 -5.09
CA LYS A 110 -2.34 1.30 -5.64
C LYS A 110 -2.56 1.61 -7.12
N TYR A 111 -3.21 0.70 -7.86
CA TYR A 111 -3.56 0.89 -9.28
C TYR A 111 -4.99 1.42 -9.48
N ASN A 112 -5.74 1.62 -8.39
CA ASN A 112 -7.10 2.13 -8.48
C ASN A 112 -7.10 3.65 -8.36
N GLN A 113 -7.38 4.34 -9.47
CA GLN A 113 -7.40 5.81 -9.55
C GLN A 113 -8.22 6.44 -8.43
N LYS A 114 -9.45 5.97 -8.21
CA LYS A 114 -10.38 6.57 -7.24
C LYS A 114 -9.87 6.44 -5.79
N VAL A 115 -9.21 5.33 -5.47
CA VAL A 115 -8.61 5.11 -4.14
C VAL A 115 -7.40 6.02 -3.94
N VAL A 116 -6.53 6.14 -4.95
CA VAL A 116 -5.34 7.02 -4.89
C VAL A 116 -5.77 8.48 -4.78
N GLU A 117 -6.73 8.93 -5.59
CA GLU A 117 -7.28 10.29 -5.53
C GLU A 117 -7.90 10.61 -4.17
N ALA A 118 -8.61 9.65 -3.56
CA ALA A 118 -9.17 9.81 -2.22
C ALA A 118 -8.06 9.96 -1.17
N CYS A 119 -7.02 9.09 -1.21
CA CYS A 119 -5.85 9.23 -0.35
C CYS A 119 -5.19 10.62 -0.51
N ALA A 120 -4.90 11.02 -1.74
CA ALA A 120 -4.26 12.30 -2.04
C ALA A 120 -5.09 13.52 -1.57
N ARG A 121 -6.42 13.41 -1.56
CA ARG A 121 -7.31 14.50 -1.12
C ARG A 121 -7.16 14.82 0.36
N TYR A 122 -7.01 13.83 1.20
CA TYR A 122 -7.06 13.97 2.66
C TYR A 122 -5.70 13.83 3.35
N CYS A 123 -4.78 13.03 2.79
CA CYS A 123 -3.45 12.84 3.34
C CYS A 123 -2.45 13.87 2.82
N ASP A 124 -1.32 14.03 3.50
CA ASP A 124 -0.27 14.95 3.09
C ASP A 124 0.58 14.39 1.95
N LEU A 125 0.66 13.07 1.86
CA LEU A 125 1.25 12.33 0.74
C LEU A 125 0.53 10.99 0.53
N VAL A 126 0.80 10.36 -0.62
CA VAL A 126 0.37 9.00 -0.93
C VAL A 126 1.53 8.03 -0.71
N SER A 127 1.35 7.01 0.12
CA SER A 127 2.32 5.92 0.29
C SER A 127 1.88 4.66 -0.44
N VAL A 128 2.83 3.98 -1.08
CA VAL A 128 2.60 2.74 -1.81
C VAL A 128 3.65 1.68 -1.48
N ASN A 129 3.22 0.42 -1.28
CA ASN A 129 4.10 -0.74 -1.20
C ASN A 129 4.25 -1.32 -2.61
N TYR A 130 5.50 -1.44 -3.11
CA TYR A 130 5.75 -1.75 -4.51
C TYR A 130 6.71 -2.91 -4.66
N TYR A 131 6.18 -4.08 -4.97
CA TYR A 131 6.92 -5.34 -5.05
C TYR A 131 6.89 -5.96 -6.45
N ALA A 132 7.69 -7.01 -6.62
CA ALA A 132 7.72 -7.88 -7.80
C ALA A 132 8.00 -7.16 -9.13
N ARG A 133 8.85 -6.13 -9.09
CA ARG A 133 9.34 -5.41 -10.29
C ARG A 133 10.79 -5.02 -10.08
N TRP A 134 11.59 -5.11 -11.14
CA TRP A 134 12.98 -4.65 -11.13
C TRP A 134 13.09 -3.12 -10.97
N GLN A 135 12.13 -2.43 -11.51
CA GLN A 135 11.95 -0.98 -11.33
C GLN A 135 10.46 -0.63 -11.40
N PRO A 136 10.03 0.50 -10.84
CA PRO A 136 8.66 0.95 -11.00
C PRO A 136 8.29 1.15 -12.46
N GLU A 137 7.12 0.62 -12.85
CA GLU A 137 6.61 0.70 -14.21
C GLU A 137 6.33 2.15 -14.61
N ALA A 138 6.70 2.52 -15.86
CA ALA A 138 6.55 3.90 -16.34
C ALA A 138 5.09 4.37 -16.30
N ASP A 139 4.16 3.51 -16.73
CA ASP A 139 2.72 3.84 -16.74
C ASP A 139 2.16 3.99 -15.32
N PHE A 140 2.62 3.17 -14.38
CA PHE A 140 2.25 3.33 -12.97
C PHE A 140 2.71 4.69 -12.42
N LEU A 141 3.96 5.06 -12.65
CA LEU A 141 4.50 6.34 -12.18
C LEU A 141 3.80 7.54 -12.84
N ALA A 142 3.49 7.45 -14.14
CA ALA A 142 2.75 8.47 -14.85
C ALA A 142 1.33 8.64 -14.30
N ASN A 143 0.62 7.53 -14.08
CA ASN A 143 -0.70 7.54 -13.47
C ASN A 143 -0.67 8.08 -12.05
N LEU A 144 0.27 7.62 -11.23
CA LEU A 144 0.41 8.06 -9.84
C LEU A 144 0.64 9.58 -9.77
N LYS A 145 1.46 10.13 -10.67
CA LYS A 145 1.68 11.58 -10.78
C LYS A 145 0.38 12.35 -11.06
N ILE A 146 -0.47 11.82 -11.94
CA ILE A 146 -1.77 12.44 -12.29
C ILE A 146 -2.74 12.33 -11.10
N TRP A 147 -2.87 11.13 -10.52
CA TRP A 147 -3.84 10.85 -9.47
C TRP A 147 -3.51 11.51 -8.12
N CYS A 148 -2.23 11.68 -7.83
CA CYS A 148 -1.78 12.42 -6.65
C CYS A 148 -1.99 13.93 -6.78
N GLY A 149 -2.13 14.46 -8.01
CA GLY A 149 -2.22 15.90 -8.26
C GLY A 149 -0.97 16.62 -7.76
N ALA A 150 -1.17 17.59 -6.86
CA ALA A 150 -0.07 18.36 -6.26
C ALA A 150 0.62 17.63 -5.07
N LYS A 151 0.10 16.48 -4.63
CA LYS A 151 0.68 15.75 -3.51
C LYS A 151 1.88 14.92 -3.93
N PRO A 152 2.93 14.84 -3.10
CA PRO A 152 4.02 13.90 -3.33
C PRO A 152 3.58 12.47 -3.02
N PHE A 153 4.41 11.51 -3.44
CA PHE A 153 4.26 10.13 -3.04
C PHE A 153 5.55 9.55 -2.41
N LEU A 154 5.39 8.47 -1.67
CA LEU A 154 6.45 7.71 -1.00
C LEU A 154 6.30 6.22 -1.37
N VAL A 155 7.39 5.54 -1.71
CA VAL A 155 7.41 4.08 -1.74
C VAL A 155 7.74 3.57 -0.34
N SER A 156 6.74 3.04 0.35
CA SER A 156 6.85 2.67 1.76
C SER A 156 7.37 1.26 2.01
N GLU A 157 7.39 0.41 0.97
CA GLU A 157 8.06 -0.90 1.00
C GLU A 157 8.49 -1.33 -0.40
N PHE A 158 9.69 -1.89 -0.50
CA PHE A 158 10.20 -2.61 -1.66
C PHE A 158 11.43 -3.43 -1.25
N TYR A 159 11.68 -4.54 -1.92
CA TYR A 159 12.89 -5.37 -1.77
C TYR A 159 13.05 -6.35 -2.92
N ILE A 160 14.22 -6.97 -3.01
CA ILE A 160 14.48 -8.26 -3.65
C ILE A 160 15.36 -9.12 -2.74
N LYS A 161 15.45 -10.41 -3.02
CA LYS A 161 16.21 -11.42 -2.27
C LYS A 161 17.43 -11.87 -3.04
N ALA A 162 18.48 -12.39 -2.35
CA ALA A 162 19.63 -13.01 -3.00
C ALA A 162 19.86 -14.46 -2.53
N GLU A 163 20.41 -15.29 -3.43
CA GLU A 163 20.69 -16.71 -3.18
C GLU A 163 21.89 -16.92 -2.27
N ASP A 164 22.85 -15.99 -2.28
CA ASP A 164 24.11 -16.09 -1.52
C ASP A 164 23.96 -15.74 -0.02
N ALA A 165 22.77 -15.35 0.44
CA ALA A 165 22.50 -15.21 1.86
C ALA A 165 22.45 -16.56 2.56
N SER A 166 23.06 -16.66 3.74
CA SER A 166 23.08 -17.89 4.52
C SER A 166 23.07 -17.61 6.03
N TYR A 167 22.63 -18.63 6.77
CA TYR A 167 22.66 -18.63 8.23
C TYR A 167 23.26 -19.95 8.71
N GLN A 168 24.28 -19.89 9.56
CA GLN A 168 25.00 -21.06 10.08
C GLN A 168 25.45 -22.04 8.98
N GLY A 169 25.87 -21.49 7.82
CA GLY A 169 26.31 -22.29 6.67
C GLY A 169 25.19 -22.92 5.84
N THR A 170 23.93 -22.66 6.18
CA THR A 170 22.78 -23.11 5.41
C THR A 170 22.20 -21.93 4.63
N GLY A 171 22.04 -22.11 3.31
CA GLY A 171 21.41 -21.10 2.46
C GLY A 171 19.97 -20.79 2.87
N TYR A 172 19.55 -19.57 2.64
CA TYR A 172 18.17 -19.16 2.91
C TYR A 172 17.21 -19.81 1.91
N ALA A 173 16.03 -20.19 2.39
CA ALA A 173 15.00 -20.77 1.53
C ALA A 173 14.38 -19.76 0.56
N ASN A 174 14.31 -18.49 0.96
CA ASN A 174 13.79 -17.38 0.16
C ASN A 174 12.38 -17.60 -0.44
N THR A 175 11.56 -18.42 0.22
CA THR A 175 10.24 -18.86 -0.29
C THR A 175 9.13 -17.87 -0.05
N GLU A 176 9.33 -16.87 0.83
CA GLU A 176 8.29 -15.92 1.22
C GLU A 176 8.46 -14.57 0.53
N GLY A 177 7.29 -13.93 0.30
CA GLY A 177 7.18 -12.56 -0.18
C GLY A 177 7.31 -12.38 -1.69
N GLY A 178 6.85 -11.23 -2.18
CA GLY A 178 6.68 -10.90 -3.60
C GLY A 178 7.96 -10.44 -4.33
N GLY A 179 9.11 -10.42 -3.66
CA GLY A 179 10.36 -9.99 -4.28
C GLY A 179 10.99 -11.05 -5.18
N TRP A 180 11.71 -10.61 -6.21
CA TRP A 180 12.50 -11.51 -7.05
C TRP A 180 13.69 -12.08 -6.28
N LEU A 181 14.29 -13.14 -6.84
CA LEU A 181 15.50 -13.74 -6.35
C LEU A 181 16.63 -13.46 -7.35
N VAL A 182 17.73 -12.89 -6.87
CA VAL A 182 18.97 -12.65 -7.64
C VAL A 182 20.11 -13.47 -7.06
N HIS A 183 21.23 -13.60 -7.81
CA HIS A 183 22.31 -14.50 -7.40
C HIS A 183 23.12 -13.98 -6.21
N THR A 184 23.33 -12.64 -6.11
CA THR A 184 24.27 -12.10 -5.12
C THR A 184 23.75 -10.84 -4.43
N GLN A 185 24.34 -10.52 -3.26
CA GLN A 185 24.12 -9.25 -2.56
C GLN A 185 24.51 -8.05 -3.43
N LYS A 186 25.53 -8.20 -4.29
CA LYS A 186 25.88 -7.17 -5.27
C LYS A 186 24.72 -6.88 -6.21
N ASN A 187 24.05 -7.90 -6.73
CA ASN A 187 22.87 -7.70 -7.58
C ASN A 187 21.69 -7.05 -6.81
N ARG A 188 21.56 -7.30 -5.51
CA ARG A 188 20.61 -6.56 -4.66
C ARG A 188 20.94 -5.07 -4.62
N GLY A 189 22.22 -4.73 -4.47
CA GLY A 189 22.68 -3.33 -4.50
C GLY A 189 22.42 -2.67 -5.85
N GLU A 190 22.64 -3.36 -6.97
CA GLU A 190 22.36 -2.91 -8.33
C GLU A 190 20.85 -2.68 -8.51
N PHE A 191 20.01 -3.59 -8.02
CA PHE A 191 18.55 -3.41 -7.99
C PHE A 191 18.17 -2.16 -7.20
N TYR A 192 18.67 -2.02 -5.98
CA TYR A 192 18.35 -0.87 -5.11
C TYR A 192 18.68 0.45 -5.82
N GLN A 193 19.88 0.55 -6.38
CA GLN A 193 20.31 1.73 -7.11
C GLN A 193 19.38 2.02 -8.31
N ASN A 194 19.11 1.02 -9.16
CA ASN A 194 18.24 1.16 -10.32
C ASN A 194 16.82 1.59 -9.94
N PHE A 195 16.26 0.96 -8.91
CA PHE A 195 14.90 1.24 -8.42
C PHE A 195 14.79 2.68 -7.89
N CYS A 196 15.76 3.10 -7.06
CA CYS A 196 15.76 4.43 -6.46
C CYS A 196 16.01 5.54 -7.49
N LEU A 197 16.92 5.33 -8.46
CA LEU A 197 17.13 6.27 -9.55
C LEU A 197 15.85 6.50 -10.36
N ARG A 198 15.11 5.42 -10.63
CA ARG A 198 13.83 5.53 -11.33
C ARG A 198 12.79 6.33 -10.54
N LEU A 199 12.78 6.22 -9.21
CA LEU A 199 11.90 7.04 -8.37
C LEU A 199 12.32 8.52 -8.39
N LEU A 200 13.61 8.83 -8.34
CA LEU A 200 14.13 10.20 -8.40
C LEU A 200 13.76 10.91 -9.71
N GLU A 201 13.74 10.20 -10.83
CA GLU A 201 13.34 10.74 -12.13
C GLU A 201 11.90 11.30 -12.14
N THR A 202 11.02 10.81 -11.26
CA THR A 202 9.62 11.26 -11.19
C THR A 202 9.47 12.69 -10.69
N ARG A 203 10.42 13.18 -9.90
CA ARG A 203 10.46 14.50 -9.25
C ARG A 203 9.32 14.78 -8.26
N ASN A 204 8.41 13.83 -8.03
CA ASN A 204 7.36 13.92 -7.05
C ASN A 204 7.38 12.74 -6.03
N CYS A 205 8.33 11.82 -6.18
CA CYS A 205 8.69 10.88 -5.11
C CYS A 205 9.56 11.61 -4.08
N VAL A 206 9.14 11.60 -2.82
CA VAL A 206 9.86 12.29 -1.72
C VAL A 206 10.67 11.35 -0.84
N GLY A 207 10.62 10.04 -1.11
CA GLY A 207 11.41 9.06 -0.38
C GLY A 207 10.97 7.63 -0.64
N TRP A 208 11.73 6.72 -0.04
CA TRP A 208 11.45 5.29 -0.08
C TRP A 208 11.98 4.62 1.19
N VAL A 209 11.36 3.48 1.54
CA VAL A 209 11.72 2.67 2.70
C VAL A 209 11.93 1.24 2.23
N HIS A 210 13.15 0.72 2.43
CA HIS A 210 13.46 -0.67 2.14
C HIS A 210 12.78 -1.60 3.16
N PHE A 211 12.20 -2.67 2.72
CA PHE A 211 11.63 -3.72 3.55
C PHE A 211 12.53 -4.96 3.46
N GLU A 212 13.32 -5.27 4.52
CA GLU A 212 13.25 -4.69 5.85
C GLU A 212 14.67 -4.40 6.41
N TYR A 213 14.79 -4.09 7.71
CA TYR A 213 16.09 -3.79 8.29
C TYR A 213 16.96 -5.05 8.44
N ASN A 214 16.44 -6.08 9.08
CA ASN A 214 17.13 -7.36 9.25
C ASN A 214 16.36 -8.48 8.60
N ASP A 215 17.07 -9.52 8.16
CA ASP A 215 16.44 -10.76 7.70
C ASP A 215 15.61 -11.41 8.80
N GLY A 216 14.58 -12.13 8.41
CA GLY A 216 13.68 -12.83 9.32
C GLY A 216 13.32 -14.23 8.86
N TYR A 217 12.59 -14.94 9.72
CA TYR A 217 11.99 -16.21 9.41
C TYR A 217 10.53 -16.02 8.96
N ASP A 218 10.13 -16.80 7.98
CA ASP A 218 8.72 -16.90 7.58
C ASP A 218 7.90 -17.69 8.64
N SER A 219 6.60 -17.78 8.43
CA SER A 219 5.68 -18.53 9.30
C SER A 219 6.00 -20.03 9.41
N ASN A 220 6.81 -20.57 8.51
CA ASN A 220 7.27 -21.95 8.49
C ASN A 220 8.70 -22.11 9.05
N GLY A 221 9.27 -21.06 9.64
CA GLY A 221 10.62 -21.06 10.18
C GLY A 221 11.73 -21.06 9.12
N LYS A 222 11.42 -20.66 7.88
CA LYS A 222 12.40 -20.58 6.79
C LYS A 222 12.91 -19.15 6.63
N ALA A 223 14.24 -18.98 6.57
CA ALA A 223 14.86 -17.68 6.40
C ALA A 223 14.64 -17.11 5.00
N SER A 224 14.42 -15.80 4.93
CA SER A 224 14.29 -15.02 3.70
C SER A 224 15.16 -13.76 3.75
N ASN A 225 15.94 -13.53 2.69
CA ASN A 225 16.86 -12.40 2.57
C ASN A 225 16.12 -11.15 2.09
N LYS A 226 15.52 -10.43 3.03
CA LYS A 226 14.83 -9.15 2.78
C LYS A 226 15.59 -7.98 3.41
N GLY A 227 16.33 -8.25 4.47
CA GLY A 227 17.04 -7.27 5.27
C GLY A 227 18.26 -6.65 4.59
N VAL A 228 18.69 -5.51 5.09
CA VAL A 228 19.99 -4.90 4.77
C VAL A 228 21.11 -5.47 5.65
N VAL A 229 20.72 -6.17 6.70
CA VAL A 229 21.60 -6.98 7.56
C VAL A 229 21.04 -8.39 7.71
N SER A 230 21.91 -9.33 8.08
CA SER A 230 21.54 -10.72 8.31
C SER A 230 20.64 -10.91 9.54
N ILE A 231 20.23 -12.16 9.78
CA ILE A 231 19.53 -12.55 11.03
C ILE A 231 20.37 -12.26 12.27
N GLU A 232 21.72 -12.32 12.17
CA GLU A 232 22.64 -11.96 13.25
C GLU A 232 22.96 -10.46 13.31
N TYR A 233 22.30 -9.63 12.51
CA TYR A 233 22.57 -8.20 12.39
C TYR A 233 23.92 -7.84 11.77
N GLU A 234 24.54 -8.78 11.04
CA GLU A 234 25.76 -8.52 10.28
C GLU A 234 25.40 -7.92 8.90
N PRO A 235 26.08 -6.86 8.44
CA PRO A 235 25.82 -6.25 7.13
C PRO A 235 26.24 -7.18 5.98
N TYR A 236 25.52 -7.07 4.88
CA TYR A 236 25.86 -7.78 3.63
C TYR A 236 26.91 -7.04 2.81
#